data_a8535deeb2f7830659cd9a7e39cef0e4
#
_entry.id   a8535deeb2f7830659cd9a7e39cef0e4
#
_cell.length_a   1.000
_cell.length_b   1.000
_cell.length_c   1.000
_cell.angle_alpha   90.00
_cell.angle_beta   90.00
_cell.angle_gamma   90.00
#
_symmetry.space_group_name_H-M   'P 1'
#
loop_
_entity.id
_entity.type
_entity.pdbx_description
1 polymer ?
#
loop_
_entity_poly.entity_id
_entity_poly.type
_entity_poly.pdbx_seq_one_letter_code
_entity_poly.pdbx_strand_id
1 'polypeptide(L)'
;MEKKDNSHKTWAGEKKPSMKRRSEEQNYTERGLYMVTLAIEGRQRLLGELKGNPEIKEGEDAPHVVLSPLGEKVKAEWFGIARYYPQIEVIRLCIMPDHIHGILFVHEKIERHLGHVINGFKTGTRKAARELGIIQTKPVTTEAQPQLTGTNAPTSALPSSPSPLSSSSSPLSLSSSHLSSSSSLLVPYAEAVPQPNKSPKHPPIGTLWEPGYNDRILLKKNQLHHWLAYLDDNPRRLLLKRKHPEFFSPLGRFIIANTQMQAMGNIVLLSHHKMLRLQCSRHLYPQEIDSLQQDFLTQGKAGTFIISACISPGEQQIATACIEAGIPFIVLLVHGFPPYYKPQPLYLKACAEGRLLLLSPFEWQNEKISNMRQRCLYLNDLALCICEEANKGTLHATKI
;
A
#
# COMPACT_ATOMS: atom_id res chain seq x y z
N MET A 1 4.64 -7.51 -40.88
CA MET A 1 4.50 -6.61 -39.70
C MET A 1 5.81 -5.92 -39.47
N GLU A 2 5.95 -4.73 -40.01
CA GLU A 2 7.18 -3.93 -39.95
C GLU A 2 7.39 -3.41 -38.52
N LYS A 3 8.57 -3.64 -37.98
CA LYS A 3 9.01 -3.03 -36.71
C LYS A 3 9.20 -1.53 -36.96
N LYS A 4 8.36 -0.70 -36.34
CA LYS A 4 8.55 0.75 -36.34
C LYS A 4 9.89 1.08 -35.69
N ASP A 5 10.76 1.67 -36.46
CA ASP A 5 12.05 2.23 -36.06
C ASP A 5 11.82 3.38 -35.08
N ASN A 6 12.27 3.23 -33.84
CA ASN A 6 12.14 4.19 -32.74
C ASN A 6 13.43 4.99 -32.51
N SER A 7 14.12 5.36 -33.63
CA SER A 7 15.48 5.97 -33.65
C SER A 7 15.59 7.41 -33.10
N HIS A 8 14.55 8.01 -32.52
CA HIS A 8 14.59 9.39 -32.01
C HIS A 8 14.44 9.52 -30.50
N LYS A 9 15.29 8.84 -29.70
CA LYS A 9 15.54 9.25 -28.31
C LYS A 9 16.95 8.88 -27.88
N THR A 10 17.91 9.69 -28.21
CA THR A 10 19.21 9.67 -27.53
C THR A 10 19.05 10.24 -26.12
N TRP A 11 18.70 9.41 -25.16
CA TRP A 11 18.87 9.74 -23.75
C TRP A 11 20.33 9.51 -23.38
N ALA A 12 21.04 10.60 -23.03
CA ALA A 12 22.46 10.61 -22.73
C ALA A 12 22.82 10.12 -21.31
N GLY A 13 22.13 9.12 -20.76
CA GLY A 13 22.43 8.61 -19.42
C GLY A 13 21.59 7.41 -18.98
N GLU A 14 22.02 6.76 -17.92
CA GLU A 14 21.30 5.62 -17.33
C GLU A 14 19.92 6.04 -16.81
N LYS A 15 18.86 5.30 -17.16
CA LYS A 15 17.50 5.59 -16.68
C LYS A 15 17.45 5.51 -15.15
N LYS A 16 17.05 6.61 -14.49
CA LYS A 16 16.86 6.64 -13.04
C LYS A 16 15.86 5.57 -12.60
N PRO A 17 15.99 4.99 -11.38
CA PRO A 17 15.06 3.96 -10.89
C PRO A 17 13.58 4.35 -10.97
N SER A 18 13.26 5.65 -10.78
CA SER A 18 11.90 6.19 -10.93
C SER A 18 11.36 6.14 -12.36
N MET A 19 12.23 6.10 -13.38
CA MET A 19 11.86 5.99 -14.78
C MET A 19 11.68 4.55 -15.24
N LYS A 20 12.30 3.58 -14.56
CA LYS A 20 12.16 2.13 -14.84
C LYS A 20 10.76 1.57 -14.49
N ARG A 21 9.94 2.33 -13.76
CA ARG A 21 8.57 1.92 -13.37
C ARG A 21 7.51 2.21 -14.44
N ARG A 22 7.86 2.90 -15.51
CA ARG A 22 6.92 3.23 -16.59
C ARG A 22 6.91 2.12 -17.64
N SER A 23 5.72 1.89 -18.24
CA SER A 23 5.62 1.01 -19.38
C SER A 23 6.51 1.53 -20.51
N GLU A 24 7.38 0.68 -21.04
CA GLU A 24 8.22 0.99 -22.22
C GLU A 24 7.42 0.91 -23.51
N GLU A 25 6.31 0.17 -23.50
CA GLU A 25 5.43 -0.04 -24.65
C GLU A 25 4.43 1.11 -24.87
N GLN A 26 4.22 1.94 -23.84
CA GLN A 26 3.21 3.00 -23.88
C GLN A 26 3.79 4.33 -24.35
N ASN A 27 3.15 4.92 -25.35
CA ASN A 27 3.42 6.30 -25.76
C ASN A 27 2.60 7.28 -24.92
N TYR A 28 3.23 7.94 -23.97
CA TYR A 28 2.59 8.88 -23.03
C TYR A 28 2.27 10.26 -23.66
N THR A 29 2.38 10.39 -24.96
CA THR A 29 1.89 11.57 -25.71
C THR A 29 0.53 11.31 -26.35
N GLU A 30 0.13 10.07 -26.48
CA GLU A 30 -1.11 9.65 -27.14
C GLU A 30 -2.30 9.65 -26.19
N ARG A 31 -3.49 9.57 -26.79
CA ARG A 31 -4.75 9.45 -26.06
C ARG A 31 -4.71 8.32 -25.01
N GLY A 32 -5.15 8.62 -23.79
CA GLY A 32 -5.21 7.62 -22.73
C GLY A 32 -5.69 8.16 -21.39
N LEU A 33 -6.15 7.25 -20.54
CA LEU A 33 -6.51 7.52 -19.15
C LEU A 33 -5.36 7.10 -18.24
N TYR A 34 -4.92 8.01 -17.39
CA TYR A 34 -3.78 7.81 -16.52
C TYR A 34 -4.14 8.12 -15.07
N MET A 35 -4.00 7.14 -14.19
CA MET A 35 -4.02 7.38 -12.75
C MET A 35 -2.60 7.66 -12.26
N VAL A 36 -2.36 8.85 -11.76
CA VAL A 36 -1.07 9.33 -11.27
C VAL A 36 -1.08 9.38 -9.75
N THR A 37 0.00 8.90 -9.13
CA THR A 37 0.22 9.00 -7.67
C THR A 37 1.52 9.75 -7.39
N LEU A 38 1.42 10.79 -6.57
CA LEU A 38 2.55 11.62 -6.13
C LEU A 38 2.60 11.61 -4.60
N ALA A 39 3.76 11.30 -4.04
CA ALA A 39 3.97 11.30 -2.60
C ALA A 39 4.82 12.50 -2.17
N ILE A 40 4.49 13.07 -1.01
CA ILE A 40 5.33 14.05 -0.34
C ILE A 40 6.62 13.36 0.12
N GLU A 41 7.73 14.07 0.01
CA GLU A 41 9.05 13.60 0.45
C GLU A 41 9.00 13.15 1.91
N GLY A 42 9.49 11.91 2.16
CA GLY A 42 9.44 11.30 3.49
C GLY A 42 8.04 11.08 4.05
N ARG A 43 7.00 11.07 3.20
CA ARG A 43 5.61 10.84 3.61
C ARG A 43 5.10 11.80 4.69
N GLN A 44 5.62 13.03 4.72
CA GLN A 44 5.17 14.05 5.63
C GLN A 44 3.73 14.47 5.32
N ARG A 45 2.93 14.68 6.37
CA ARG A 45 1.50 15.05 6.26
C ARG A 45 1.31 16.54 6.08
N LEU A 46 1.72 17.07 4.92
CA LEU A 46 1.73 18.51 4.63
C LEU A 46 0.47 19.01 3.92
N LEU A 47 -0.33 18.11 3.33
CA LEU A 47 -1.44 18.50 2.46
C LEU A 47 -2.76 18.68 3.21
N GLY A 48 -2.87 18.22 4.45
CA GLY A 48 -4.08 18.38 5.24
C GLY A 48 -4.21 17.35 6.35
N GLU A 49 -5.33 17.44 7.06
CA GLU A 49 -5.69 16.56 8.16
C GLU A 49 -6.89 15.70 7.79
N LEU A 50 -6.81 14.41 8.08
CA LEU A 50 -7.89 13.47 7.85
C LEU A 50 -8.88 13.52 9.00
N LYS A 51 -10.15 13.81 8.69
CA LYS A 51 -11.26 13.92 9.65
C LYS A 51 -12.44 13.05 9.23
N GLY A 52 -13.39 12.91 10.13
CA GLY A 52 -14.66 12.20 9.93
C GLY A 52 -14.74 10.87 10.65
N ASN A 53 -15.90 10.25 10.53
CA ASN A 53 -16.20 8.94 11.10
C ASN A 53 -16.24 7.89 9.99
N PRO A 54 -15.42 6.82 10.03
CA PRO A 54 -15.39 5.80 8.98
C PRO A 54 -16.70 5.01 8.83
N GLU A 55 -17.60 5.07 9.78
CA GLU A 55 -18.93 4.42 9.73
C GLU A 55 -19.95 5.24 8.92
N ILE A 56 -19.71 6.53 8.77
CA ILE A 56 -20.58 7.44 8.03
C ILE A 56 -20.13 7.50 6.57
N LYS A 57 -21.05 7.29 5.62
CA LYS A 57 -20.72 7.27 4.19
C LYS A 57 -20.87 8.64 3.53
N GLU A 58 -21.78 9.46 3.99
CA GLU A 58 -22.14 10.74 3.38
C GLU A 58 -22.40 11.81 4.44
N GLY A 59 -22.26 13.09 4.09
CA GLY A 59 -22.46 14.22 4.98
C GLY A 59 -21.15 14.78 5.55
N GLU A 60 -21.25 15.79 6.41
CA GLU A 60 -20.10 16.53 6.95
C GLU A 60 -19.18 15.65 7.80
N ASP A 61 -19.74 14.67 8.51
CA ASP A 61 -18.99 13.71 9.33
C ASP A 61 -18.42 12.53 8.52
N ALA A 62 -18.69 12.44 7.22
CA ALA A 62 -18.09 11.42 6.38
C ALA A 62 -16.56 11.62 6.28
N PRO A 63 -15.77 10.54 6.09
CA PRO A 63 -14.32 10.63 6.00
C PRO A 63 -13.85 11.56 4.89
N HIS A 64 -13.12 12.61 5.25
CA HIS A 64 -12.57 13.58 4.31
C HIS A 64 -11.23 14.14 4.79
N VAL A 65 -10.52 14.85 3.92
CA VAL A 65 -9.31 15.57 4.28
C VAL A 65 -9.61 17.07 4.31
N VAL A 66 -9.45 17.67 5.47
CA VAL A 66 -9.43 19.13 5.62
C VAL A 66 -8.08 19.61 5.09
N LEU A 67 -8.10 20.33 3.98
CA LEU A 67 -6.86 20.72 3.30
C LEU A 67 -6.09 21.80 4.10
N SER A 68 -4.78 21.69 4.10
CA SER A 68 -3.88 22.74 4.53
C SER A 68 -3.79 23.85 3.47
N PRO A 69 -3.21 25.03 3.78
CA PRO A 69 -2.92 26.05 2.77
C PRO A 69 -2.13 25.51 1.59
N LEU A 70 -1.19 24.57 1.81
CA LEU A 70 -0.47 23.87 0.74
C LEU A 70 -1.39 22.92 -0.01
N GLY A 71 -2.26 22.19 0.67
CA GLY A 71 -3.23 21.28 0.04
C GLY A 71 -4.15 22.02 -0.92
N GLU A 72 -4.63 23.21 -0.56
CA GLU A 72 -5.44 24.07 -1.45
C GLU A 72 -4.66 24.54 -2.69
N LYS A 73 -3.38 24.92 -2.52
CA LYS A 73 -2.50 25.24 -3.65
C LYS A 73 -2.27 24.04 -4.57
N VAL A 74 -2.03 22.86 -3.99
CA VAL A 74 -1.89 21.59 -4.74
C VAL A 74 -3.14 21.28 -5.54
N LYS A 75 -4.34 21.47 -4.95
CA LYS A 75 -5.63 21.33 -5.64
C LYS A 75 -5.75 22.28 -6.81
N ALA A 76 -5.49 23.56 -6.59
CA ALA A 76 -5.58 24.60 -7.62
C ALA A 76 -4.60 24.33 -8.79
N GLU A 77 -3.36 23.96 -8.50
CA GLU A 77 -2.35 23.62 -9.52
C GLU A 77 -2.74 22.37 -10.32
N TRP A 78 -3.35 21.35 -9.69
CA TRP A 78 -3.78 20.15 -10.39
C TRP A 78 -4.90 20.44 -11.39
N PHE A 79 -5.93 21.18 -10.98
CA PHE A 79 -6.99 21.60 -11.90
C PHE A 79 -6.53 22.65 -12.91
N GLY A 80 -5.44 23.36 -12.60
CA GLY A 80 -4.77 24.29 -13.51
C GLY A 80 -4.08 23.60 -14.70
N ILE A 81 -3.84 22.28 -14.68
CA ILE A 81 -3.20 21.53 -15.76
C ILE A 81 -3.95 21.77 -17.09
N ALA A 82 -5.26 21.72 -17.09
CA ALA A 82 -6.10 21.92 -18.28
C ALA A 82 -5.94 23.30 -18.94
N ARG A 83 -5.49 24.33 -18.21
CA ARG A 83 -5.21 25.67 -18.77
C ARG A 83 -3.97 25.67 -19.65
N TYR A 84 -2.97 24.90 -19.29
CA TYR A 84 -1.69 24.80 -20.02
C TYR A 84 -1.71 23.71 -21.09
N TYR A 85 -2.57 22.71 -20.89
CA TYR A 85 -2.74 21.54 -21.76
C TYR A 85 -4.22 21.30 -22.01
N PRO A 86 -4.86 22.05 -22.96
CA PRO A 86 -6.29 21.90 -23.25
C PRO A 86 -6.68 20.48 -23.69
N GLN A 87 -5.72 19.69 -24.16
CA GLN A 87 -5.91 18.29 -24.56
C GLN A 87 -6.01 17.34 -23.36
N ILE A 88 -5.84 17.84 -22.12
CA ILE A 88 -5.87 17.04 -20.89
C ILE A 88 -7.05 17.47 -20.05
N GLU A 89 -7.94 16.53 -19.80
CA GLU A 89 -9.05 16.68 -18.87
C GLU A 89 -8.66 16.12 -17.51
N VAL A 90 -8.96 16.85 -16.43
CA VAL A 90 -8.78 16.42 -15.06
C VAL A 90 -10.07 15.72 -14.60
N ILE A 91 -10.08 14.40 -14.57
CA ILE A 91 -11.26 13.60 -14.22
C ILE A 91 -11.50 13.60 -12.70
N ARG A 92 -10.45 13.37 -11.90
CA ARG A 92 -10.57 13.27 -10.44
C ARG A 92 -9.25 13.63 -9.76
N LEU A 93 -9.36 14.19 -8.56
CA LEU A 93 -8.24 14.38 -7.64
C LEU A 93 -8.67 13.92 -6.26
N CYS A 94 -7.87 13.08 -5.62
CA CYS A 94 -7.97 12.70 -4.21
C CYS A 94 -6.70 13.15 -3.51
N ILE A 95 -6.82 14.10 -2.58
CA ILE A 95 -5.71 14.61 -1.78
C ILE A 95 -5.76 13.91 -0.42
N MET A 96 -4.68 13.18 -0.12
CA MET A 96 -4.45 12.57 1.17
C MET A 96 -3.41 13.38 1.95
N PRO A 97 -3.29 13.23 3.26
CA PRO A 97 -2.36 14.06 4.04
C PRO A 97 -0.92 14.09 3.54
N ASP A 98 -0.41 13.01 2.96
CA ASP A 98 0.98 12.80 2.59
C ASP A 98 1.20 12.44 1.10
N HIS A 99 0.13 12.42 0.30
CA HIS A 99 0.19 12.10 -1.12
C HIS A 99 -1.08 12.51 -1.85
N ILE A 100 -1.03 12.47 -3.18
CA ILE A 100 -2.22 12.65 -4.01
C ILE A 100 -2.38 11.49 -4.99
N HIS A 101 -3.63 11.24 -5.37
CA HIS A 101 -4.00 10.43 -6.52
C HIS A 101 -4.84 11.29 -7.46
N GLY A 102 -4.48 11.33 -8.73
CA GLY A 102 -5.24 12.05 -9.73
C GLY A 102 -5.47 11.21 -10.98
N ILE A 103 -6.62 11.37 -11.61
CA ILE A 103 -6.94 10.76 -12.89
C ILE A 103 -6.96 11.85 -13.95
N LEU A 104 -6.14 11.68 -14.97
CA LEU A 104 -6.03 12.53 -16.14
C LEU A 104 -6.47 11.76 -17.37
N PHE A 105 -7.26 12.40 -18.23
CA PHE A 105 -7.59 11.90 -19.55
C PHE A 105 -6.94 12.79 -20.61
N VAL A 106 -5.98 12.21 -21.33
CA VAL A 106 -5.41 12.81 -22.54
C VAL A 106 -6.34 12.43 -23.68
N HIS A 107 -7.19 13.37 -24.14
CA HIS A 107 -8.18 13.07 -25.17
C HIS A 107 -7.63 13.25 -26.59
N GLU A 108 -6.57 14.07 -26.76
CA GLU A 108 -5.86 14.27 -28.00
C GLU A 108 -4.34 14.20 -27.75
N LYS A 109 -3.59 13.97 -28.82
CA LYS A 109 -2.12 13.90 -28.74
C LYS A 109 -1.53 15.20 -28.20
N ILE A 110 -0.68 15.08 -27.20
CA ILE A 110 0.08 16.18 -26.60
C ILE A 110 1.49 16.23 -27.17
N GLU A 111 2.03 17.44 -27.37
CA GLU A 111 3.38 17.63 -27.92
C GLU A 111 4.46 17.06 -27.00
N ARG A 112 4.28 17.19 -25.69
CA ARG A 112 5.25 16.77 -24.69
C ARG A 112 4.71 15.58 -23.90
N HIS A 113 5.60 14.64 -23.59
CA HIS A 113 5.32 13.48 -22.76
C HIS A 113 4.63 13.87 -21.43
N LEU A 114 3.62 13.10 -20.98
CA LEU A 114 2.88 13.33 -19.72
C LEU A 114 3.79 13.63 -18.52
N GLY A 115 5.00 13.08 -18.49
CA GLY A 115 6.00 13.39 -17.47
C GLY A 115 6.39 14.88 -17.40
N HIS A 116 6.34 15.62 -18.51
CA HIS A 116 6.56 17.07 -18.49
C HIS A 116 5.39 17.82 -17.85
N VAL A 117 4.18 17.38 -18.11
CA VAL A 117 2.97 17.91 -17.46
C VAL A 117 3.06 17.77 -15.94
N ILE A 118 3.39 16.55 -15.46
CA ILE A 118 3.56 16.28 -14.04
C ILE A 118 4.74 17.04 -13.43
N ASN A 119 5.83 17.24 -14.17
CA ASN A 119 6.95 18.07 -13.71
C ASN A 119 6.57 19.56 -13.61
N GLY A 120 5.74 20.07 -14.53
CA GLY A 120 5.17 21.42 -14.45
C GLY A 120 4.36 21.59 -13.17
N PHE A 121 3.43 20.68 -12.91
CA PHE A 121 2.65 20.62 -11.65
C PHE A 121 3.55 20.58 -10.41
N LYS A 122 4.57 19.70 -10.37
CA LYS A 122 5.53 19.64 -9.27
C LYS A 122 6.29 20.95 -9.06
N THR A 123 6.57 21.67 -10.14
CA THR A 123 7.28 22.95 -10.08
C THR A 123 6.41 24.04 -9.50
N GLY A 124 5.14 24.16 -9.94
CA GLY A 124 4.15 25.11 -9.40
C GLY A 124 3.91 24.89 -7.90
N THR A 125 3.63 23.65 -7.51
CA THR A 125 3.38 23.30 -6.11
C THR A 125 4.63 23.49 -5.22
N ARG A 126 5.84 23.25 -5.74
CA ARG A 126 7.09 23.52 -5.01
C ARG A 126 7.29 25.02 -4.81
N LYS A 127 6.94 25.85 -5.79
CA LYS A 127 6.95 27.30 -5.64
C LYS A 127 6.00 27.74 -4.53
N ALA A 128 4.76 27.25 -4.53
CA ALA A 128 3.78 27.52 -3.47
C ALA A 128 4.27 27.06 -2.08
N ALA A 129 4.93 25.90 -1.99
CA ALA A 129 5.49 25.42 -0.70
C ALA A 129 6.63 26.32 -0.16
N ARG A 130 7.42 26.94 -1.04
CA ARG A 130 8.42 27.94 -0.65
C ARG A 130 7.77 29.23 -0.17
N GLU A 131 6.77 29.73 -0.89
CA GLU A 131 6.02 30.93 -0.51
C GLU A 131 5.34 30.77 0.85
N LEU A 132 4.92 29.55 1.21
CA LEU A 132 4.37 29.20 2.52
C LEU A 132 5.43 28.90 3.59
N GLY A 133 6.73 28.99 3.25
CA GLY A 133 7.82 28.69 4.20
C GLY A 133 7.96 27.22 4.59
N ILE A 134 7.28 26.30 3.87
CA ILE A 134 7.26 24.86 4.18
C ILE A 134 8.57 24.19 3.77
N ILE A 135 9.19 24.65 2.67
CA ILE A 135 10.49 24.17 2.20
C ILE A 135 11.43 25.37 2.03
N GLN A 136 12.71 25.18 2.35
CA GLN A 136 13.71 26.23 2.20
C GLN A 136 14.23 26.31 0.74
N THR A 137 14.55 27.52 0.29
CA THR A 137 15.40 27.71 -0.89
C THR A 137 16.81 27.26 -0.52
N LYS A 138 17.47 26.50 -1.42
CA LYS A 138 18.91 26.29 -1.27
C LYS A 138 19.56 27.65 -1.17
N PRO A 139 20.46 27.88 -0.19
CA PRO A 139 21.26 29.09 -0.22
C PRO A 139 21.98 29.16 -1.56
N VAL A 140 21.87 30.28 -2.25
CA VAL A 140 22.69 30.56 -3.42
C VAL A 140 24.12 30.68 -2.90
N THR A 141 24.94 29.69 -3.16
CA THR A 141 26.37 29.79 -2.95
C THR A 141 26.84 30.82 -3.99
N THR A 142 27.01 32.05 -3.54
CA THR A 142 27.71 33.06 -4.33
C THR A 142 29.16 32.56 -4.38
N GLU A 143 29.54 31.90 -5.45
CA GLU A 143 30.94 31.61 -5.72
C GLU A 143 31.69 32.95 -5.81
N ALA A 144 32.69 33.06 -4.95
CA ALA A 144 33.59 34.17 -4.91
C ALA A 144 34.26 34.40 -6.28
N GLN A 145 34.32 35.66 -6.64
CA GLN A 145 35.08 36.14 -7.79
C GLN A 145 36.53 35.61 -7.78
N PRO A 146 37.11 35.26 -8.91
CA PRO A 146 38.52 34.90 -8.98
C PRO A 146 39.37 36.17 -8.79
N GLN A 147 40.10 36.25 -7.68
CA GLN A 147 41.19 37.19 -7.54
C GLN A 147 42.36 36.72 -8.41
N LEU A 148 42.63 37.47 -9.44
CA LEU A 148 43.88 37.48 -10.16
C LEU A 148 44.98 38.15 -9.33
N THR A 149 45.94 37.40 -8.83
CA THR A 149 47.33 37.91 -8.68
C THR A 149 48.31 36.75 -8.75
N GLY A 150 49.33 36.99 -9.47
CA GLY A 150 50.30 36.11 -10.04
C GLY A 150 51.47 35.71 -9.18
N THR A 151 52.20 34.83 -9.83
CA THR A 151 53.65 34.56 -9.81
C THR A 151 54.25 33.68 -8.73
N ASN A 152 54.89 32.63 -9.28
CA ASN A 152 56.15 31.94 -8.97
C ASN A 152 56.15 30.69 -8.08
N ALA A 153 56.52 29.59 -8.77
CA ALA A 153 57.02 28.33 -8.23
C ALA A 153 58.53 28.48 -7.82
N PRO A 154 59.30 27.45 -7.41
CA PRO A 154 58.99 26.08 -6.97
C PRO A 154 59.78 25.62 -5.71
N THR A 155 59.55 24.47 -5.12
CA THR A 155 60.55 23.45 -4.77
C THR A 155 60.07 22.42 -3.72
N SER A 156 60.11 21.18 -4.16
CA SER A 156 60.52 19.90 -3.53
C SER A 156 60.10 19.49 -2.12
N ALA A 157 59.61 18.26 -2.04
CA ALA A 157 60.02 17.10 -1.22
C ALA A 157 58.89 16.38 -0.50
N LEU A 158 58.65 15.16 -0.92
CA LEU A 158 58.13 13.99 -0.20
C LEU A 158 59.25 13.43 0.72
N PRO A 159 59.07 12.42 1.62
CA PRO A 159 57.93 11.61 2.00
C PRO A 159 57.85 11.27 3.50
N SER A 160 56.84 10.54 3.96
CA SER A 160 56.91 9.29 4.75
C SER A 160 55.76 9.09 5.74
N SER A 161 55.08 7.97 5.56
CA SER A 161 54.25 7.23 6.55
C SER A 161 55.16 6.57 7.60
N PRO A 162 54.72 5.92 8.72
CA PRO A 162 53.66 4.93 8.79
C PRO A 162 52.84 4.85 10.11
N SER A 163 51.87 3.95 10.14
CA SER A 163 51.07 3.45 11.26
C SER A 163 51.90 2.76 12.34
N PRO A 164 51.37 2.47 13.56
CA PRO A 164 50.86 1.13 13.78
C PRO A 164 49.68 0.93 14.76
N LEU A 165 49.08 -0.23 14.62
CA LEU A 165 48.24 -1.09 15.43
C LEU A 165 48.54 -1.21 16.96
N SER A 166 47.46 -1.46 17.76
CA SER A 166 47.39 -2.48 18.87
C SER A 166 45.96 -2.45 19.44
N SER A 167 45.13 -3.46 19.36
CA SER A 167 44.99 -4.76 20.06
C SER A 167 44.80 -4.66 21.59
N SER A 168 43.62 -5.18 22.04
CA SER A 168 43.37 -6.16 23.11
C SER A 168 42.04 -5.93 23.78
N SER A 169 41.12 -6.83 23.71
CA SER A 169 40.83 -8.07 24.46
C SER A 169 39.78 -7.89 25.56
N SER A 170 38.79 -8.74 25.46
CA SER A 170 37.68 -9.05 26.39
C SER A 170 38.15 -9.55 27.75
N PRO A 171 37.29 -9.70 28.78
CA PRO A 171 36.66 -10.99 28.94
C PRO A 171 35.21 -11.02 29.48
N LEU A 172 34.65 -12.21 29.31
CA LEU A 172 33.40 -12.78 29.80
C LEU A 172 33.32 -12.89 31.33
N SER A 173 32.10 -12.81 31.89
CA SER A 173 31.77 -13.61 33.08
C SER A 173 30.28 -13.99 33.10
N LEU A 174 30.08 -15.28 33.23
CA LEU A 174 28.81 -15.98 33.51
C LEU A 174 28.47 -15.89 35.02
N SER A 175 27.17 -15.93 35.34
CA SER A 175 26.54 -16.83 36.35
C SER A 175 25.05 -16.48 36.47
N SER A 176 24.21 -17.35 36.18
CA SER A 176 23.49 -18.48 36.80
C SER A 176 22.30 -18.08 37.68
N SER A 177 21.12 -18.57 37.18
CA SER A 177 19.98 -19.21 37.85
C SER A 177 19.22 -18.48 38.97
N HIS A 178 17.87 -18.36 38.78
CA HIS A 178 16.91 -19.07 39.64
C HIS A 178 15.50 -19.08 38.99
N LEU A 179 14.93 -20.28 38.97
CA LEU A 179 13.51 -20.56 38.72
C LEU A 179 12.66 -20.11 39.90
N SER A 180 11.46 -19.56 39.64
CA SER A 180 10.25 -19.97 40.36
C SER A 180 8.97 -19.34 39.74
N SER A 181 8.11 -20.25 39.32
CA SER A 181 6.65 -20.39 39.42
C SER A 181 5.72 -19.17 39.37
N SER A 182 4.86 -19.22 38.33
CA SER A 182 3.39 -19.02 38.33
C SER A 182 2.77 -17.90 39.14
N SER A 183 2.16 -16.96 38.43
CA SER A 183 0.71 -16.70 38.55
C SER A 183 0.24 -15.71 37.49
N SER A 184 -0.90 -16.08 36.93
CA SER A 184 -1.73 -15.30 36.02
C SER A 184 -2.10 -13.95 36.62
N LEU A 185 -1.68 -12.86 35.95
CA LEU A 185 -2.34 -11.57 36.10
C LEU A 185 -2.50 -10.95 34.72
N LEU A 186 -3.75 -10.81 34.32
CA LEU A 186 -4.19 -9.94 33.24
C LEU A 186 -3.63 -8.55 33.53
N VAL A 187 -2.61 -8.18 32.78
CA VAL A 187 -2.12 -6.79 32.74
C VAL A 187 -3.05 -6.05 31.80
N PRO A 188 -3.75 -4.99 32.24
CA PRO A 188 -4.52 -4.16 31.32
C PRO A 188 -3.55 -3.56 30.32
N TYR A 189 -3.87 -3.75 29.04
CA TYR A 189 -3.19 -3.14 27.91
C TYR A 189 -3.26 -1.62 28.07
N ALA A 190 -2.17 -1.04 28.54
CA ALA A 190 -2.03 0.40 28.56
C ALA A 190 -2.11 0.89 27.14
N GLU A 191 -3.09 1.73 26.84
CA GLU A 191 -3.19 2.47 25.59
C GLU A 191 -1.83 3.10 25.29
N ALA A 192 -1.15 2.57 24.29
CA ALA A 192 -0.03 3.25 23.68
C ALA A 192 -0.59 4.48 22.97
N VAL A 193 -0.64 5.60 23.69
CA VAL A 193 -0.90 6.91 23.12
C VAL A 193 0.04 7.05 21.92
N PRO A 194 -0.47 7.29 20.70
CA PRO A 194 0.39 7.55 19.56
C PRO A 194 1.25 8.77 19.93
N GLN A 195 2.56 8.55 20.05
CA GLN A 195 3.51 9.65 20.26
C GLN A 195 3.25 10.69 19.16
N PRO A 196 3.03 11.96 19.49
CA PRO A 196 2.89 13.00 18.48
C PRO A 196 4.15 12.95 17.63
N ASN A 197 3.97 12.76 16.32
CA ASN A 197 5.07 12.80 15.35
C ASN A 197 5.86 14.07 15.67
N LYS A 198 7.08 13.91 16.19
CA LYS A 198 8.01 15.02 16.36
C LYS A 198 8.15 15.65 14.99
N SER A 199 7.62 16.86 14.84
CA SER A 199 7.87 17.66 13.64
C SER A 199 9.37 17.63 13.37
N PRO A 200 9.83 17.34 12.14
CA PRO A 200 11.26 17.33 11.87
C PRO A 200 11.82 18.68 12.27
N LYS A 201 12.89 18.68 13.08
CA LYS A 201 13.51 19.88 13.65
C LYS A 201 13.98 20.90 12.60
N HIS A 202 14.01 20.49 11.32
CA HIS A 202 14.34 21.34 10.18
C HIS A 202 13.44 20.99 8.99
N PRO A 203 12.85 21.99 8.29
CA PRO A 203 12.12 21.74 7.07
C PRO A 203 13.04 21.11 6.02
N PRO A 204 12.53 20.15 5.19
CA PRO A 204 13.35 19.47 4.20
C PRO A 204 13.90 20.48 3.18
N ILE A 205 15.20 20.40 2.92
CA ILE A 205 15.88 21.26 1.95
C ILE A 205 15.47 20.87 0.53
N GLY A 206 14.67 21.72 -0.12
CA GLY A 206 14.60 21.78 -1.58
C GLY A 206 13.62 20.87 -2.30
N THR A 207 13.07 19.80 -1.73
CA THR A 207 12.12 18.92 -2.42
C THR A 207 10.80 18.78 -1.66
N LEU A 208 9.69 19.00 -2.37
CA LEU A 208 8.34 18.77 -1.81
C LEU A 208 7.87 17.33 -2.09
N TRP A 209 8.16 16.84 -3.27
CA TRP A 209 7.70 15.56 -3.76
C TRP A 209 8.83 14.54 -3.85
N GLU A 210 8.53 13.29 -3.56
CA GLU A 210 9.44 12.18 -3.87
C GLU A 210 9.87 12.20 -5.34
N PRO A 211 11.08 11.67 -5.67
CA PRO A 211 11.56 11.57 -7.04
C PRO A 211 10.62 10.72 -7.91
N GLY A 212 10.27 11.23 -9.09
CA GLY A 212 9.36 10.55 -10.01
C GLY A 212 7.90 10.62 -9.60
N TYR A 213 7.11 9.69 -10.11
CA TYR A 213 5.70 9.44 -9.76
C TYR A 213 5.35 8.02 -10.18
N ASN A 214 4.29 7.47 -9.58
CA ASN A 214 3.72 6.21 -10.04
C ASN A 214 2.52 6.52 -10.94
N ASP A 215 2.42 5.82 -12.05
CA ASP A 215 1.28 5.90 -12.94
C ASP A 215 0.69 4.52 -13.23
N ARG A 216 -0.57 4.51 -13.57
CA ARG A 216 -1.29 3.34 -14.05
C ARG A 216 -2.16 3.74 -15.22
N ILE A 217 -2.01 3.02 -16.32
CA ILE A 217 -2.79 3.22 -17.53
C ILE A 217 -4.08 2.44 -17.42
N LEU A 218 -5.22 3.10 -17.65
CA LEU A 218 -6.54 2.48 -17.56
C LEU A 218 -6.98 2.02 -18.95
N LEU A 219 -6.72 0.76 -19.28
CA LEU A 219 -6.95 0.19 -20.62
C LEU A 219 -8.26 -0.59 -20.74
N LYS A 220 -8.83 -1.06 -19.61
CA LYS A 220 -9.98 -1.97 -19.61
C LYS A 220 -11.29 -1.22 -19.43
N LYS A 221 -12.35 -1.69 -20.12
CA LYS A 221 -13.73 -1.23 -19.90
C LYS A 221 -14.08 -1.34 -18.41
N ASN A 222 -14.79 -0.36 -17.87
CA ASN A 222 -15.16 -0.25 -16.43
C ASN A 222 -14.02 -0.01 -15.44
N GLN A 223 -12.76 0.01 -15.86
CA GLN A 223 -11.63 0.24 -14.97
C GLN A 223 -11.68 1.66 -14.36
N LEU A 224 -12.13 2.66 -15.11
CA LEU A 224 -12.29 4.03 -14.62
C LEU A 224 -13.27 4.08 -13.44
N HIS A 225 -14.47 3.47 -13.56
CA HIS A 225 -15.45 3.45 -12.49
C HIS A 225 -14.90 2.85 -11.20
N HIS A 226 -14.18 1.72 -11.32
CA HIS A 226 -13.54 1.09 -10.17
C HIS A 226 -12.51 2.00 -9.49
N TRP A 227 -11.72 2.76 -10.27
CA TRP A 227 -10.74 3.68 -9.72
C TRP A 227 -11.35 4.93 -9.11
N LEU A 228 -12.44 5.45 -9.67
CA LEU A 228 -13.19 6.56 -9.07
C LEU A 228 -13.71 6.15 -7.69
N ALA A 229 -14.40 5.01 -7.59
CA ALA A 229 -14.88 4.49 -6.30
C ALA A 229 -13.74 4.26 -5.29
N TYR A 230 -12.58 3.76 -5.75
CA TYR A 230 -11.40 3.61 -4.90
C TYR A 230 -10.88 4.96 -4.38
N LEU A 231 -10.83 6.00 -5.22
CA LEU A 231 -10.34 7.32 -4.83
C LEU A 231 -11.29 7.98 -3.82
N ASP A 232 -12.59 7.84 -4.02
CA ASP A 232 -13.61 8.40 -3.13
C ASP A 232 -13.59 7.70 -1.75
N ASP A 233 -13.29 6.39 -1.69
CA ASP A 233 -13.17 5.62 -0.44
C ASP A 233 -11.81 5.78 0.28
N ASN A 234 -10.81 6.43 -0.34
CA ASN A 234 -9.46 6.52 0.22
C ASN A 234 -9.39 7.15 1.62
N PRO A 235 -10.09 8.27 1.92
CA PRO A 235 -10.10 8.85 3.27
C PRO A 235 -10.62 7.85 4.31
N ARG A 236 -11.74 7.17 4.03
CA ARG A 236 -12.32 6.16 4.91
C ARG A 236 -11.36 4.99 5.14
N ARG A 237 -10.74 4.49 4.08
CA ARG A 237 -9.74 3.41 4.14
C ARG A 237 -8.55 3.76 5.05
N LEU A 238 -8.10 5.01 5.00
CA LEU A 238 -6.99 5.45 5.86
C LEU A 238 -7.43 5.60 7.32
N LEU A 239 -8.64 6.11 7.58
CA LEU A 239 -9.19 6.19 8.95
C LEU A 239 -9.33 4.79 9.56
N LEU A 240 -9.92 3.83 8.85
CA LEU A 240 -10.04 2.45 9.31
C LEU A 240 -8.68 1.83 9.65
N LYS A 241 -7.68 2.04 8.79
CA LYS A 241 -6.31 1.55 9.05
C LYS A 241 -5.65 2.19 10.27
N ARG A 242 -5.95 3.46 10.55
CA ARG A 242 -5.43 4.16 11.74
C ARG A 242 -6.15 3.72 13.01
N LYS A 243 -7.46 3.45 12.91
CA LYS A 243 -8.27 3.00 14.04
C LYS A 243 -7.95 1.55 14.43
N HIS A 244 -7.60 0.71 13.45
CA HIS A 244 -7.34 -0.72 13.64
C HIS A 244 -6.01 -1.13 12.99
N PRO A 245 -4.86 -0.58 13.44
CA PRO A 245 -3.56 -0.89 12.84
C PRO A 245 -3.20 -2.36 12.96
N GLU A 246 -3.67 -3.04 14.01
CA GLU A 246 -3.48 -4.46 14.28
C GLU A 246 -4.05 -5.37 13.18
N PHE A 247 -5.14 -4.96 12.51
CA PHE A 247 -5.77 -5.76 11.45
C PHE A 247 -5.22 -5.47 10.05
N PHE A 248 -4.46 -4.39 9.88
CA PHE A 248 -3.96 -3.96 8.57
C PHE A 248 -2.44 -4.02 8.41
N SER A 249 -1.74 -4.27 9.49
CA SER A 249 -0.31 -4.62 9.40
C SER A 249 -0.19 -6.12 9.06
N PRO A 250 0.75 -6.53 8.19
CA PRO A 250 1.06 -7.95 8.07
C PRO A 250 1.43 -8.48 9.46
N LEU A 251 0.65 -9.44 9.96
CA LEU A 251 0.85 -10.00 11.31
C LEU A 251 2.16 -10.79 11.45
N GLY A 252 2.87 -10.98 10.33
CA GLY A 252 4.04 -11.82 10.22
C GLY A 252 3.69 -13.21 9.70
N ARG A 253 4.56 -14.17 9.98
CA ARG A 253 4.38 -15.57 9.60
C ARG A 253 3.91 -16.38 10.81
N PHE A 254 3.03 -17.32 10.54
CA PHE A 254 2.46 -18.23 11.52
C PHE A 254 2.57 -19.67 11.03
N ILE A 255 2.71 -20.61 11.95
CA ILE A 255 2.45 -22.03 11.69
C ILE A 255 1.00 -22.27 12.09
N ILE A 256 0.16 -22.66 11.13
CA ILE A 256 -1.27 -22.98 11.31
C ILE A 256 -1.53 -24.31 10.60
N ALA A 257 -2.11 -25.29 11.28
CA ALA A 257 -2.28 -26.64 10.74
C ALA A 257 -1.01 -27.17 10.06
N ASN A 258 0.13 -27.12 10.76
CA ASN A 258 1.46 -27.50 10.30
C ASN A 258 1.94 -26.81 9.00
N THR A 259 1.31 -25.72 8.60
CA THR A 259 1.67 -24.96 7.40
C THR A 259 2.11 -23.55 7.77
N GLN A 260 3.24 -23.12 7.22
CA GLN A 260 3.69 -21.74 7.36
C GLN A 260 2.86 -20.80 6.47
N MET A 261 2.24 -19.80 7.07
CA MET A 261 1.37 -18.85 6.38
C MET A 261 1.64 -17.41 6.77
N GLN A 262 1.44 -16.51 5.82
CA GLN A 262 1.29 -15.08 6.08
C GLN A 262 -0.17 -14.81 6.47
N ALA A 263 -0.38 -13.86 7.38
CA ALA A 263 -1.70 -13.52 7.87
C ALA A 263 -1.96 -12.00 7.87
N MET A 264 -3.21 -11.61 7.66
CA MET A 264 -3.72 -10.25 7.83
C MET A 264 -5.16 -10.29 8.32
N GLY A 265 -5.51 -9.47 9.31
CA GLY A 265 -6.83 -9.45 9.92
C GLY A 265 -6.83 -10.04 11.33
N ASN A 266 -7.97 -10.56 11.78
CA ASN A 266 -8.13 -11.04 13.14
C ASN A 266 -7.70 -12.51 13.29
N ILE A 267 -6.50 -12.75 13.79
CA ILE A 267 -5.96 -14.11 14.00
C ILE A 267 -6.74 -14.91 15.06
N VAL A 268 -7.44 -14.21 15.97
CA VAL A 268 -8.25 -14.87 17.03
C VAL A 268 -9.40 -15.68 16.45
N LEU A 269 -9.82 -15.43 15.21
CA LEU A 269 -10.85 -16.24 14.54
C LEU A 269 -10.46 -17.73 14.45
N LEU A 270 -9.18 -18.06 14.48
CA LEU A 270 -8.69 -19.44 14.46
C LEU A 270 -8.96 -20.20 15.78
N SER A 271 -9.22 -19.50 16.89
CA SER A 271 -9.52 -20.14 18.18
C SER A 271 -10.98 -20.58 18.32
N HIS A 272 -11.81 -20.36 17.30
CA HIS A 272 -13.21 -20.76 17.34
C HIS A 272 -13.40 -22.23 16.98
N HIS A 273 -14.18 -22.95 17.78
CA HIS A 273 -14.35 -24.41 17.68
C HIS A 273 -15.53 -24.86 16.81
N LYS A 274 -16.21 -23.95 16.12
CA LYS A 274 -17.29 -24.27 15.20
C LYS A 274 -17.03 -23.61 13.85
N MET A 275 -16.42 -24.36 12.95
CA MET A 275 -16.00 -23.87 11.65
C MET A 275 -16.55 -24.75 10.53
N LEU A 276 -16.95 -24.12 9.42
CA LEU A 276 -17.46 -24.78 8.23
C LEU A 276 -16.67 -24.38 7.00
N ARG A 277 -16.24 -25.36 6.22
CA ARG A 277 -15.57 -25.12 4.95
C ARG A 277 -16.58 -24.83 3.85
N LEU A 278 -16.44 -23.69 3.19
CA LEU A 278 -17.15 -23.38 1.95
C LEU A 278 -16.34 -23.86 0.76
N GLN A 279 -16.85 -24.82 0.05
CA GLN A 279 -16.36 -25.31 -1.23
C GLN A 279 -17.54 -25.74 -2.09
N CYS A 280 -17.61 -25.27 -3.34
CA CYS A 280 -18.65 -25.71 -4.26
C CYS A 280 -18.12 -25.94 -5.66
N SER A 281 -18.78 -26.83 -6.42
CA SER A 281 -18.47 -27.15 -7.80
C SER A 281 -18.63 -25.92 -8.69
N ARG A 282 -17.80 -25.83 -9.73
CA ARG A 282 -17.95 -24.82 -10.80
C ARG A 282 -19.14 -25.09 -11.75
N HIS A 283 -19.73 -26.26 -11.63
CA HIS A 283 -20.82 -26.73 -12.50
C HIS A 283 -22.20 -26.61 -11.84
N LEU A 284 -22.29 -26.01 -10.64
CA LEU A 284 -23.58 -25.77 -10.01
C LEU A 284 -24.40 -24.76 -10.79
N TYR A 285 -25.72 -25.04 -10.87
CA TYR A 285 -26.67 -24.09 -11.42
C TYR A 285 -26.90 -22.92 -10.45
N PRO A 286 -27.35 -21.74 -10.93
CA PRO A 286 -27.59 -20.58 -10.07
C PRO A 286 -28.49 -20.88 -8.87
N GLN A 287 -29.57 -21.66 -9.07
CA GLN A 287 -30.51 -22.05 -7.99
C GLN A 287 -29.86 -22.90 -6.91
N GLU A 288 -28.92 -23.79 -7.28
CA GLU A 288 -28.16 -24.60 -6.32
C GLU A 288 -27.19 -23.74 -5.51
N ILE A 289 -26.58 -22.73 -6.17
CA ILE A 289 -25.72 -21.74 -5.48
C ILE A 289 -26.53 -20.92 -4.51
N ASP A 290 -27.74 -20.46 -4.90
CA ASP A 290 -28.63 -19.70 -4.03
C ASP A 290 -29.09 -20.51 -2.82
N SER A 291 -29.42 -21.80 -3.00
CA SER A 291 -29.76 -22.72 -1.91
C SER A 291 -28.58 -22.88 -0.94
N LEU A 292 -27.40 -23.18 -1.44
CA LEU A 292 -26.19 -23.27 -0.63
C LEU A 292 -25.89 -21.95 0.11
N GLN A 293 -26.10 -20.81 -0.53
CA GLN A 293 -25.92 -19.49 0.09
C GLN A 293 -26.83 -19.34 1.32
N GLN A 294 -28.10 -19.74 1.22
CA GLN A 294 -29.04 -19.67 2.35
C GLN A 294 -28.61 -20.59 3.50
N ASP A 295 -28.10 -21.79 3.19
CA ASP A 295 -27.58 -22.70 4.21
C ASP A 295 -26.38 -22.13 4.94
N PHE A 296 -25.39 -21.57 4.21
CA PHE A 296 -24.23 -20.93 4.82
C PHE A 296 -24.60 -19.69 5.63
N LEU A 297 -25.53 -18.87 5.16
CA LEU A 297 -26.06 -17.73 5.91
C LEU A 297 -26.75 -18.16 7.20
N THR A 298 -27.55 -19.20 7.16
CA THR A 298 -28.26 -19.74 8.33
C THR A 298 -27.28 -20.27 9.37
N GLN A 299 -26.31 -21.08 8.95
CA GLN A 299 -25.29 -21.62 9.86
C GLN A 299 -24.36 -20.54 10.41
N GLY A 300 -23.98 -19.57 9.59
CA GLY A 300 -23.17 -18.42 10.01
C GLY A 300 -23.87 -17.56 11.05
N LYS A 301 -25.17 -17.26 10.86
CA LYS A 301 -25.99 -16.55 11.85
C LYS A 301 -26.16 -17.35 13.14
N ALA A 302 -26.08 -18.67 13.09
CA ALA A 302 -26.06 -19.55 14.27
C ALA A 302 -24.67 -19.65 14.92
N GLY A 303 -23.73 -18.78 14.57
CA GLY A 303 -22.41 -18.68 15.19
C GLY A 303 -21.34 -19.59 14.62
N THR A 304 -21.55 -20.18 13.43
CA THR A 304 -20.52 -20.96 12.73
C THR A 304 -19.62 -20.02 11.93
N PHE A 305 -18.30 -20.14 12.07
CA PHE A 305 -17.32 -19.40 11.25
C PHE A 305 -17.12 -20.12 9.93
N ILE A 306 -16.82 -19.38 8.88
CA ILE A 306 -16.69 -19.95 7.54
C ILE A 306 -15.26 -19.76 7.04
N ILE A 307 -14.71 -20.80 6.40
CA ILE A 307 -13.40 -20.76 5.75
C ILE A 307 -13.53 -21.16 4.28
N SER A 308 -12.88 -20.43 3.38
CA SER A 308 -12.85 -20.76 1.94
C SER A 308 -11.61 -20.21 1.24
N ALA A 309 -11.21 -20.86 0.17
CA ALA A 309 -10.26 -20.34 -0.79
C ALA A 309 -10.89 -19.41 -1.86
N CYS A 310 -12.23 -19.30 -1.89
CA CYS A 310 -13.00 -18.44 -2.81
C CYS A 310 -12.58 -18.60 -4.28
N ILE A 311 -12.41 -19.85 -4.74
CA ILE A 311 -11.86 -20.18 -6.06
C ILE A 311 -12.92 -20.12 -7.14
N SER A 312 -14.08 -20.74 -6.90
CA SER A 312 -15.17 -20.77 -7.87
C SER A 312 -16.05 -19.51 -7.81
N PRO A 313 -16.75 -19.13 -8.90
CA PRO A 313 -17.70 -18.02 -8.85
C PRO A 313 -18.78 -18.19 -7.77
N GLY A 314 -19.28 -19.42 -7.57
CA GLY A 314 -20.25 -19.73 -6.52
C GLY A 314 -19.68 -19.52 -5.12
N GLU A 315 -18.45 -19.99 -4.84
CA GLU A 315 -17.78 -19.71 -3.57
C GLU A 315 -17.62 -18.20 -3.33
N GLN A 316 -17.25 -17.42 -4.36
CA GLN A 316 -17.11 -15.97 -4.26
C GLN A 316 -18.44 -15.27 -3.97
N GLN A 317 -19.53 -15.72 -4.61
CA GLN A 317 -20.88 -15.21 -4.36
C GLN A 317 -21.30 -15.48 -2.91
N ILE A 318 -21.20 -16.73 -2.45
CA ILE A 318 -21.58 -17.14 -1.09
C ILE A 318 -20.70 -16.42 -0.03
N ALA A 319 -19.38 -16.36 -0.26
CA ALA A 319 -18.46 -15.66 0.64
C ALA A 319 -18.80 -14.16 0.75
N THR A 320 -19.13 -13.52 -0.37
CA THR A 320 -19.56 -12.11 -0.40
C THR A 320 -20.81 -11.93 0.47
N ALA A 321 -21.85 -12.74 0.25
CA ALA A 321 -23.10 -12.66 1.00
C ALA A 321 -22.89 -12.90 2.51
N CYS A 322 -22.05 -13.87 2.90
CA CYS A 322 -21.74 -14.16 4.29
C CYS A 322 -20.97 -12.99 4.97
N ILE A 323 -19.97 -12.44 4.30
CA ILE A 323 -19.19 -11.31 4.83
C ILE A 323 -20.06 -10.04 4.94
N GLU A 324 -20.94 -9.77 3.98
CA GLU A 324 -21.91 -8.67 4.04
C GLU A 324 -22.93 -8.83 5.17
N ALA A 325 -23.37 -10.08 5.42
CA ALA A 325 -24.26 -10.41 6.52
C ALA A 325 -23.59 -10.36 7.91
N GLY A 326 -22.31 -10.02 7.99
CA GLY A 326 -21.61 -9.89 9.26
C GLY A 326 -21.03 -11.19 9.82
N ILE A 327 -21.04 -12.27 9.07
CA ILE A 327 -20.55 -13.59 9.50
C ILE A 327 -19.01 -13.58 9.51
N PRO A 328 -18.36 -14.06 10.60
CA PRO A 328 -16.91 -14.20 10.63
C PRO A 328 -16.39 -15.16 9.57
N PHE A 329 -15.35 -14.73 8.85
CA PHE A 329 -14.89 -15.44 7.67
C PHE A 329 -13.36 -15.52 7.60
N ILE A 330 -12.84 -16.65 7.13
CA ILE A 330 -11.41 -16.86 6.86
C ILE A 330 -11.22 -17.10 5.37
N VAL A 331 -10.40 -16.29 4.70
CA VAL A 331 -10.12 -16.40 3.27
C VAL A 331 -8.67 -16.87 3.05
N LEU A 332 -8.51 -17.94 2.28
CA LEU A 332 -7.20 -18.41 1.84
C LEU A 332 -6.85 -17.80 0.48
N LEU A 333 -5.76 -17.04 0.42
CA LEU A 333 -5.33 -16.32 -0.78
C LEU A 333 -4.34 -17.15 -1.61
N VAL A 334 -4.64 -17.33 -2.90
CA VAL A 334 -3.82 -18.12 -3.83
C VAL A 334 -2.55 -17.39 -4.30
N HIS A 335 -2.54 -16.06 -4.22
CA HIS A 335 -1.46 -15.23 -4.77
C HIS A 335 -0.44 -14.73 -3.74
N GLY A 336 -0.64 -14.96 -2.45
CA GLY A 336 0.13 -14.32 -1.40
C GLY A 336 -0.27 -12.85 -1.18
N PHE A 337 0.52 -12.14 -0.38
CA PHE A 337 0.32 -10.72 -0.09
C PHE A 337 1.35 -9.89 -0.86
N PRO A 338 0.94 -9.12 -1.90
CA PRO A 338 1.85 -8.21 -2.58
C PRO A 338 2.37 -7.13 -1.61
N PRO A 339 3.55 -6.54 -1.89
CA PRO A 339 3.99 -5.36 -1.19
C PRO A 339 2.88 -4.29 -1.18
N TYR A 340 2.60 -3.72 0.00
CA TYR A 340 1.50 -2.75 0.18
C TYR A 340 0.11 -3.29 -0.18
N TYR A 341 -0.17 -4.54 0.19
CA TYR A 341 -1.47 -5.18 -0.05
C TYR A 341 -2.64 -4.26 0.35
N LYS A 342 -3.61 -4.15 -0.56
CA LYS A 342 -4.81 -3.34 -0.37
C LYS A 342 -6.04 -4.23 -0.49
N PRO A 343 -6.65 -4.64 0.64
CA PRO A 343 -7.88 -5.42 0.60
C PRO A 343 -8.96 -4.70 -0.20
N GLN A 344 -9.80 -5.45 -0.90
CA GLN A 344 -11.00 -4.89 -1.53
C GLN A 344 -11.94 -4.25 -0.48
N PRO A 345 -12.86 -3.35 -0.86
CA PRO A 345 -13.67 -2.60 0.11
C PRO A 345 -14.41 -3.46 1.13
N LEU A 346 -15.00 -4.58 0.69
CA LEU A 346 -15.69 -5.52 1.55
C LEU A 346 -14.75 -6.15 2.60
N TYR A 347 -13.59 -6.64 2.16
CA TYR A 347 -12.58 -7.22 3.05
C TYR A 347 -11.99 -6.18 4.00
N LEU A 348 -11.79 -4.95 3.53
CA LEU A 348 -11.31 -3.86 4.36
C LEU A 348 -12.27 -3.60 5.53
N LYS A 349 -13.57 -3.51 5.24
CA LYS A 349 -14.62 -3.30 6.25
C LYS A 349 -14.66 -4.46 7.24
N ALA A 350 -14.73 -5.69 6.75
CA ALA A 350 -14.79 -6.88 7.59
C ALA A 350 -13.53 -7.08 8.45
N CYS A 351 -12.32 -6.73 7.93
CA CYS A 351 -11.10 -6.69 8.75
C CYS A 351 -11.19 -5.64 9.86
N ALA A 352 -11.64 -4.41 9.53
CA ALA A 352 -11.79 -3.35 10.52
C ALA A 352 -12.77 -3.70 11.65
N GLU A 353 -13.78 -4.49 11.33
CA GLU A 353 -14.76 -5.00 12.30
C GLU A 353 -14.28 -6.27 13.03
N GLY A 354 -13.04 -6.71 12.77
CA GLY A 354 -12.46 -7.90 13.39
C GLY A 354 -13.09 -9.23 12.97
N ARG A 355 -13.85 -9.25 11.89
CA ARG A 355 -14.62 -10.40 11.40
C ARG A 355 -13.96 -11.14 10.23
N LEU A 356 -12.81 -10.69 9.76
CA LEU A 356 -12.10 -11.30 8.64
C LEU A 356 -10.66 -11.62 8.99
N LEU A 357 -10.22 -12.80 8.57
CA LEU A 357 -8.83 -13.22 8.54
C LEU A 357 -8.46 -13.63 7.11
N LEU A 358 -7.40 -13.04 6.60
CA LEU A 358 -6.80 -13.42 5.31
C LEU A 358 -5.53 -14.20 5.59
N LEU A 359 -5.39 -15.38 4.99
CA LEU A 359 -4.22 -16.26 5.13
C LEU A 359 -3.65 -16.60 3.76
N SER A 360 -2.35 -16.76 3.66
CA SER A 360 -1.71 -17.34 2.48
C SER A 360 -0.48 -18.16 2.83
N PRO A 361 -0.39 -19.42 2.35
CA PRO A 361 0.82 -20.21 2.45
C PRO A 361 1.84 -19.86 1.36
N PHE A 362 1.49 -18.99 0.41
CA PHE A 362 2.31 -18.66 -0.74
C PHE A 362 2.96 -17.28 -0.60
N GLU A 363 4.21 -17.18 -1.08
CA GLU A 363 4.86 -15.91 -1.29
C GLU A 363 4.28 -15.21 -2.54
N TRP A 364 4.23 -13.89 -2.49
CA TRP A 364 3.82 -13.09 -3.65
C TRP A 364 4.81 -13.23 -4.81
N GLN A 365 4.28 -13.38 -6.01
CA GLN A 365 5.04 -13.43 -7.26
C GLN A 365 4.45 -12.43 -8.25
N ASN A 366 5.31 -11.65 -8.92
CA ASN A 366 4.88 -10.75 -9.98
C ASN A 366 4.55 -11.47 -11.29
N GLU A 367 5.07 -12.67 -11.45
CA GLU A 367 4.91 -13.49 -12.66
C GLU A 367 3.59 -14.24 -12.66
N LYS A 368 3.17 -14.67 -13.86
CA LYS A 368 1.99 -15.52 -14.02
C LYS A 368 2.23 -16.87 -13.35
N ILE A 369 1.34 -17.24 -12.44
CA ILE A 369 1.43 -18.51 -11.72
C ILE A 369 1.14 -19.66 -12.70
N SER A 370 2.13 -20.51 -12.97
CA SER A 370 2.02 -21.65 -13.89
C SER A 370 1.22 -22.81 -13.31
N ASN A 371 1.29 -23.02 -11.98
CA ASN A 371 0.66 -24.13 -11.27
C ASN A 371 -0.63 -23.75 -10.52
N MET A 372 -1.42 -22.82 -11.07
CA MET A 372 -2.63 -22.28 -10.44
C MET A 372 -3.59 -23.37 -9.95
N ARG A 373 -3.83 -24.40 -10.78
CA ARG A 373 -4.73 -25.51 -10.41
C ARG A 373 -4.24 -26.25 -9.16
N GLN A 374 -2.95 -26.53 -9.06
CA GLN A 374 -2.37 -27.23 -7.92
C GLN A 374 -2.49 -26.37 -6.65
N ARG A 375 -2.22 -25.06 -6.74
CA ARG A 375 -2.40 -24.15 -5.61
C ARG A 375 -3.86 -24.10 -5.14
N CYS A 376 -4.81 -24.08 -6.07
CA CYS A 376 -6.24 -24.10 -5.74
C CYS A 376 -6.64 -25.40 -5.00
N LEU A 377 -6.20 -26.56 -5.47
CA LEU A 377 -6.46 -27.83 -4.80
C LEU A 377 -5.84 -27.87 -3.39
N TYR A 378 -4.57 -27.47 -3.30
CA TYR A 378 -3.88 -27.37 -2.01
C TYR A 378 -4.61 -26.46 -1.01
N LEU A 379 -5.12 -25.30 -1.44
CA LEU A 379 -5.88 -24.41 -0.55
C LEU A 379 -7.22 -25.03 -0.10
N ASN A 380 -7.87 -25.81 -0.94
CA ASN A 380 -9.09 -26.52 -0.54
C ASN A 380 -8.80 -27.60 0.53
N ASP A 381 -7.70 -28.34 0.37
CA ASP A 381 -7.29 -29.33 1.35
C ASP A 381 -6.84 -28.67 2.65
N LEU A 382 -6.12 -27.55 2.57
CA LEU A 382 -5.73 -26.76 3.71
C LEU A 382 -6.93 -26.17 4.46
N ALA A 383 -7.95 -25.67 3.74
CA ALA A 383 -9.20 -25.20 4.34
C ALA A 383 -9.91 -26.30 5.11
N LEU A 384 -9.90 -27.53 4.55
CA LEU A 384 -10.48 -28.69 5.25
C LEU A 384 -9.71 -29.02 6.53
N CYS A 385 -8.37 -29.08 6.43
CA CYS A 385 -7.50 -29.38 7.58
C CYS A 385 -7.70 -28.36 8.72
N ILE A 386 -7.69 -27.07 8.40
CA ILE A 386 -7.94 -25.99 9.38
C ILE A 386 -9.33 -26.16 10.02
N CYS A 387 -10.36 -26.45 9.22
CA CYS A 387 -11.72 -26.63 9.69
C CYS A 387 -11.82 -27.83 10.64
N GLU A 388 -11.21 -28.96 10.30
CA GLU A 388 -11.23 -30.17 11.14
C GLU A 388 -10.46 -29.99 12.46
N GLU A 389 -9.27 -29.37 12.43
CA GLU A 389 -8.50 -29.09 13.63
C GLU A 389 -9.21 -28.09 14.54
N ALA A 390 -9.84 -27.04 13.96
CA ALA A 390 -10.65 -26.09 14.71
C ALA A 390 -11.81 -26.79 15.44
N ASN A 391 -12.58 -27.63 14.74
CA ASN A 391 -13.72 -28.35 15.28
C ASN A 391 -13.33 -29.40 16.33
N LYS A 392 -12.09 -29.92 16.28
CA LYS A 392 -11.52 -30.81 17.31
C LYS A 392 -10.92 -30.03 18.49
N GLY A 393 -10.78 -28.71 18.40
CA GLY A 393 -10.13 -27.88 19.41
C GLY A 393 -8.61 -28.03 19.46
N THR A 394 -7.99 -28.56 18.38
CA THR A 394 -6.54 -28.81 18.28
C THR A 394 -5.82 -27.77 17.44
N LEU A 395 -6.57 -26.85 16.80
CA LEU A 395 -5.98 -25.82 15.95
C LEU A 395 -5.20 -24.79 16.78
N HIS A 396 -3.94 -24.64 16.48
CA HIS A 396 -3.06 -23.63 17.08
C HIS A 396 -2.42 -22.77 16.02
N ALA A 397 -2.29 -21.47 16.30
CA ALA A 397 -1.53 -20.52 15.47
C ALA A 397 -0.31 -20.06 16.25
N THR A 398 0.86 -20.50 15.83
CA THR A 398 2.14 -20.12 16.46
C THR A 398 2.87 -19.10 15.58
N LYS A 399 3.15 -17.93 16.13
CA LYS A 399 3.92 -16.90 15.43
C LYS A 399 5.41 -17.30 15.35
N ILE A 400 6.01 -17.12 14.16
CA ILE A 400 7.41 -17.41 13.88
C ILE A 400 8.17 -16.15 13.39
#